data_ec84768df8edd2fb8028686c83ef5783
#
_entry.id   ec84768df8edd2fb8028686c83ef5783
#
_cell.length_a   1.000
_cell.length_b   1.000
_cell.length_c   1.000
_cell.angle_alpha   90.00
_cell.angle_beta   90.00
_cell.angle_gamma   90.00
#
_symmetry.space_group_name_H-M   'P 1'
#
loop_
_entity.id
_entity.type
_entity.pdbx_description
1 polymer ?
#
loop_
_entity_poly.entity_id
_entity_poly.type
_entity_poly.pdbx_seq_one_letter_code
_entity_poly.pdbx_strand_id
1 'polypeptide(L)'
;MHYRPIKNLVCPKSLTKKMDHTMLAREEYIEQSYLFRTLGDRMLDGVATQEDLKKLGHEILATTKLPLAIDYLVSDLKLTGTIAPAMRQLNHYFTAFQTFVMTEAEDEEGRFDLRTALVILEREARYLAEGGTPEGLFFYRFECLSRNRLDYMRGLIATADDDAFHADWKNWITMVSRQVGLVDLADLIYIQSRELLRRQESRTSFRKSID
;
A
#
# COMPACT_ATOMS: atom_id res chain seq x y z
N MET A 1 8.18 -32.97 -11.19
CA MET A 1 7.71 -31.62 -11.60
C MET A 1 8.91 -30.82 -12.07
N HIS A 2 8.98 -30.47 -13.35
CA HIS A 2 10.11 -29.76 -13.97
C HIS A 2 9.91 -28.26 -13.69
N TYR A 3 10.72 -27.72 -12.80
CA TYR A 3 10.82 -26.28 -12.56
C TYR A 3 11.47 -25.62 -13.79
N ARG A 4 10.70 -24.86 -14.57
CA ARG A 4 11.27 -23.98 -15.62
C ARG A 4 11.75 -22.70 -14.93
N PRO A 5 13.06 -22.41 -14.93
CA PRO A 5 13.53 -21.12 -14.41
C PRO A 5 13.01 -20.01 -15.34
N ILE A 6 12.33 -19.03 -14.76
CA ILE A 6 11.96 -17.80 -15.46
C ILE A 6 13.27 -17.05 -15.77
N LYS A 7 13.74 -17.19 -17.01
CA LYS A 7 14.86 -16.39 -17.52
C LYS A 7 14.38 -14.94 -17.58
N ASN A 8 15.11 -14.04 -16.93
CA ASN A 8 14.97 -12.57 -16.89
C ASN A 8 14.22 -11.95 -15.71
N LEU A 9 14.45 -12.41 -14.49
CA LEU A 9 14.20 -11.57 -13.32
C LEU A 9 15.52 -10.92 -12.90
N VAL A 10 15.81 -9.76 -13.46
CA VAL A 10 16.95 -8.93 -13.03
C VAL A 10 16.58 -8.28 -11.70
N CYS A 11 17.30 -8.63 -10.64
CA CYS A 11 17.24 -7.93 -9.37
C CYS A 11 17.53 -6.43 -9.59
N PRO A 12 16.66 -5.50 -9.17
CA PRO A 12 16.87 -4.07 -9.40
C PRO A 12 18.21 -3.62 -8.82
N LYS A 13 19.01 -2.96 -9.63
CA LYS A 13 20.39 -2.54 -9.31
C LYS A 13 20.50 -1.41 -8.28
N SER A 14 19.42 -0.97 -7.65
CA SER A 14 19.48 0.06 -6.62
C SER A 14 18.42 -0.13 -5.53
N LEU A 15 18.81 -0.78 -4.44
CA LEU A 15 18.01 -0.84 -3.20
C LEU A 15 18.11 0.42 -2.34
N THR A 16 18.64 1.53 -2.87
CA THR A 16 18.86 2.78 -2.10
C THR A 16 18.38 4.03 -2.83
N LYS A 17 17.53 3.92 -3.86
CA LYS A 17 16.97 5.10 -4.48
C LYS A 17 15.76 5.54 -3.66
N LYS A 18 15.89 6.74 -3.02
CA LYS A 18 14.78 7.48 -2.44
C LYS A 18 13.60 7.45 -3.43
N MET A 19 12.37 7.29 -2.94
CA MET A 19 11.18 7.32 -3.79
C MET A 19 11.13 8.65 -4.57
N ASP A 20 11.58 8.62 -5.82
CA ASP A 20 11.52 9.79 -6.72
C ASP A 20 10.13 9.94 -7.39
N HIS A 21 9.22 8.99 -7.15
CA HIS A 21 7.86 8.95 -7.66
C HIS A 21 6.85 8.73 -6.53
N THR A 22 6.73 9.70 -5.63
CA THR A 22 5.53 9.79 -4.80
C THR A 22 4.43 10.43 -5.64
N MET A 23 3.22 9.84 -5.62
CA MET A 23 2.05 10.39 -6.34
C MET A 23 1.74 11.83 -5.91
N LEU A 24 2.02 12.17 -4.67
CA LEU A 24 1.67 13.44 -4.04
C LEU A 24 2.90 14.14 -3.47
N ALA A 25 2.81 15.45 -3.31
CA ALA A 25 3.79 16.22 -2.55
C ALA A 25 3.76 15.84 -1.06
N ARG A 26 4.86 16.09 -0.35
CA ARG A 26 5.01 15.77 1.07
C ARG A 26 3.89 16.36 1.93
N GLU A 27 3.51 17.59 1.63
CA GLU A 27 2.48 18.35 2.34
C GLU A 27 1.11 17.64 2.26
N GLU A 28 0.78 17.05 1.11
CA GLU A 28 -0.46 16.29 0.92
C GLU A 28 -0.50 15.05 1.82
N TYR A 29 0.62 14.34 1.97
CA TYR A 29 0.69 13.19 2.87
C TYR A 29 0.61 13.58 4.35
N ILE A 30 1.17 14.74 4.74
CA ILE A 30 1.02 15.28 6.10
C ILE A 30 -0.46 15.54 6.37
N GLU A 31 -1.16 16.17 5.44
CA GLU A 31 -2.59 16.47 5.58
C GLU A 31 -3.46 15.20 5.52
N GLN A 32 -3.11 14.21 4.70
CA GLN A 32 -3.78 12.90 4.74
C GLN A 32 -3.61 12.22 6.10
N SER A 33 -2.41 12.24 6.67
CA SER A 33 -2.16 11.67 7.99
C SER A 33 -3.00 12.37 9.06
N TYR A 34 -3.11 13.70 9.00
CA TYR A 34 -3.97 14.49 9.88
C TYR A 34 -5.45 14.12 9.71
N LEU A 35 -5.93 14.03 8.46
CA LEU A 35 -7.30 13.64 8.14
C LEU A 35 -7.67 12.29 8.79
N PHE A 36 -6.89 11.24 8.49
CA PHE A 36 -7.19 9.89 8.96
C PHE A 36 -7.14 9.78 10.48
N ARG A 37 -6.16 10.42 11.11
CA ARG A 37 -6.05 10.46 12.58
C ARG A 37 -7.25 11.14 13.21
N THR A 38 -7.56 12.36 12.75
CA THR A 38 -8.62 13.17 13.35
C THR A 38 -10.00 12.56 13.13
N LEU A 39 -10.21 11.93 11.96
CA LEU A 39 -11.44 11.18 11.70
C LEU A 39 -11.56 9.99 12.66
N GLY A 40 -10.50 9.22 12.86
CA GLY A 40 -10.46 8.11 13.81
C GLY A 40 -10.71 8.55 15.27
N ASP A 41 -10.14 9.67 15.68
CA ASP A 41 -10.33 10.22 17.02
C ASP A 41 -11.80 10.68 17.23
N ARG A 42 -12.39 11.39 16.26
CA ARG A 42 -13.77 11.89 16.33
C ARG A 42 -14.83 10.79 16.31
N MET A 43 -14.54 9.68 15.63
CA MET A 43 -15.45 8.51 15.66
C MET A 43 -15.65 7.97 17.08
N LEU A 44 -14.68 8.18 18.00
CA LEU A 44 -14.84 7.82 19.42
C LEU A 44 -15.87 8.69 20.13
N ASP A 45 -16.04 9.93 19.68
CA ASP A 45 -16.96 10.89 20.27
C ASP A 45 -18.40 10.72 19.76
N GLY A 46 -18.64 9.73 18.86
CA GLY A 46 -19.97 9.39 18.34
C GLY A 46 -20.55 10.41 17.36
N VAL A 47 -19.70 11.24 16.75
CA VAL A 47 -20.11 12.20 15.71
C VAL A 47 -20.28 11.48 14.37
N ALA A 48 -21.25 11.89 13.58
CA ALA A 48 -21.47 11.29 12.27
C ALA A 48 -20.31 11.59 11.31
N THR A 49 -19.71 10.57 10.73
CA THR A 49 -18.55 10.65 9.83
C THR A 49 -18.64 11.74 8.77
N GLN A 50 -19.85 11.99 8.25
CA GLN A 50 -20.10 13.02 7.24
C GLN A 50 -19.89 14.45 7.77
N GLU A 51 -20.36 14.74 8.99
CA GLU A 51 -20.18 16.07 9.61
C GLU A 51 -18.71 16.31 9.96
N ASP A 52 -18.01 15.26 10.39
CA ASP A 52 -16.60 15.34 10.71
C ASP A 52 -15.75 15.60 9.48
N LEU A 53 -15.99 14.89 8.38
CA LEU A 53 -15.32 15.15 7.11
C LEU A 53 -15.54 16.59 6.63
N LYS A 54 -16.77 17.10 6.74
CA LYS A 54 -17.08 18.48 6.35
C LYS A 54 -16.32 19.50 7.21
N LYS A 55 -16.29 19.31 8.53
CA LYS A 55 -15.54 20.17 9.45
C LYS A 55 -14.03 20.11 9.14
N LEU A 56 -13.50 18.91 8.93
CA LEU A 56 -12.09 18.71 8.57
C LEU A 56 -11.69 19.43 7.28
N GLY A 57 -12.56 19.44 6.26
CA GLY A 57 -12.29 20.19 5.03
C GLY A 57 -12.06 21.69 5.24
N HIS A 58 -12.60 22.27 6.33
CA HIS A 58 -12.37 23.67 6.70
C HIS A 58 -11.12 23.85 7.61
N GLU A 59 -10.64 22.81 8.26
CA GLU A 59 -9.47 22.83 9.15
C GLU A 59 -8.15 22.62 8.41
N ILE A 60 -8.21 21.98 7.23
CA ILE A 60 -7.05 21.62 6.41
C ILE A 60 -6.55 22.84 5.60
N LEU A 61 -5.25 22.87 5.32
CA LEU A 61 -4.64 23.94 4.57
C LEU A 61 -5.21 24.06 3.15
N ALA A 62 -5.70 25.24 2.80
CA ALA A 62 -6.26 25.53 1.47
C ALA A 62 -5.23 25.41 0.32
N THR A 63 -3.94 25.26 0.64
CA THR A 63 -2.84 25.11 -0.33
C THR A 63 -2.68 23.69 -0.84
N THR A 64 -3.27 22.69 -0.17
CA THR A 64 -3.27 21.30 -0.60
C THR A 64 -4.52 20.98 -1.46
N LYS A 65 -4.50 19.80 -2.11
CA LYS A 65 -5.65 19.30 -2.88
C LYS A 65 -6.67 18.58 -2.00
N LEU A 66 -6.30 18.29 -0.75
CA LEU A 66 -7.11 17.50 0.17
C LEU A 66 -8.50 18.11 0.43
N PRO A 67 -8.70 19.44 0.59
CA PRO A 67 -10.03 20.02 0.75
C PRO A 67 -11.00 19.65 -0.39
N LEU A 68 -10.52 19.70 -1.65
CA LEU A 68 -11.33 19.30 -2.81
C LEU A 68 -11.65 17.80 -2.79
N ALA A 69 -10.68 16.96 -2.40
CA ALA A 69 -10.92 15.53 -2.24
C ALA A 69 -11.97 15.26 -1.15
N ILE A 70 -11.91 15.96 -0.01
CA ILE A 70 -12.89 15.84 1.08
C ILE A 70 -14.29 16.27 0.61
N ASP A 71 -14.42 17.36 -0.11
CA ASP A 71 -15.73 17.80 -0.65
C ASP A 71 -16.34 16.71 -1.54
N TYR A 72 -15.52 16.05 -2.35
CA TYR A 72 -15.95 14.93 -3.16
C TYR A 72 -16.37 13.72 -2.30
N LEU A 73 -15.54 13.34 -1.30
CA LEU A 73 -15.85 12.26 -0.35
C LEU A 73 -17.19 12.52 0.36
N VAL A 74 -17.42 13.74 0.84
CA VAL A 74 -18.66 14.12 1.53
C VAL A 74 -19.86 14.02 0.60
N SER A 75 -19.70 14.42 -0.65
CA SER A 75 -20.78 14.38 -1.65
C SER A 75 -21.17 12.95 -2.00
N ASP A 76 -20.17 12.07 -2.21
CA ASP A 76 -20.40 10.66 -2.54
C ASP A 76 -20.92 9.87 -1.34
N LEU A 77 -20.40 10.13 -0.14
CA LEU A 77 -20.86 9.51 1.11
C LEU A 77 -22.35 9.72 1.37
N LYS A 78 -22.91 10.88 0.97
CA LYS A 78 -24.36 11.16 1.04
C LYS A 78 -25.19 10.26 0.14
N LEU A 79 -24.61 9.82 -0.97
CA LEU A 79 -25.30 9.03 -1.98
C LEU A 79 -25.14 7.53 -1.73
N THR A 80 -23.95 7.11 -1.34
CA THR A 80 -23.58 5.70 -1.25
C THR A 80 -23.57 5.16 0.19
N GLY A 81 -23.45 6.04 1.18
CA GLY A 81 -23.27 5.65 2.58
C GLY A 81 -21.86 5.19 2.95
N THR A 82 -20.93 5.14 1.98
CA THR A 82 -19.57 4.63 2.14
C THR A 82 -18.54 5.56 1.49
N ILE A 83 -17.27 5.51 1.95
CA ILE A 83 -16.16 6.36 1.49
C ILE A 83 -15.35 5.71 0.36
N ALA A 84 -15.19 4.38 0.39
CA ALA A 84 -14.33 3.66 -0.54
C ALA A 84 -14.66 3.87 -2.03
N PRO A 85 -15.94 3.96 -2.47
CA PRO A 85 -16.27 4.27 -3.86
C PRO A 85 -15.72 5.61 -4.33
N ALA A 86 -15.81 6.65 -3.50
CA ALA A 86 -15.27 7.96 -3.79
C ALA A 86 -13.74 7.96 -3.84
N MET A 87 -13.07 7.26 -2.90
CA MET A 87 -11.60 7.09 -2.94
C MET A 87 -11.16 6.40 -4.23
N ARG A 88 -11.91 5.40 -4.72
CA ARG A 88 -11.62 4.72 -5.98
C ARG A 88 -11.70 5.65 -7.19
N GLN A 89 -12.64 6.59 -7.19
CA GLN A 89 -12.74 7.59 -8.27
C GLN A 89 -11.62 8.64 -8.19
N LEU A 90 -11.12 8.92 -7.00
CA LEU A 90 -9.99 9.79 -6.73
C LEU A 90 -8.65 9.03 -6.74
N ASN A 91 -8.47 8.09 -7.69
CA ASN A 91 -7.27 7.24 -7.79
C ASN A 91 -5.96 8.01 -8.03
N HIS A 92 -6.05 9.26 -8.46
CA HIS A 92 -4.92 10.20 -8.57
C HIS A 92 -4.53 10.84 -7.23
N TYR A 93 -5.33 10.64 -6.19
CA TYR A 93 -5.12 11.19 -4.86
C TYR A 93 -4.96 10.09 -3.79
N PHE A 94 -5.81 9.07 -3.82
CA PHE A 94 -5.74 7.91 -2.94
C PHE A 94 -5.17 6.71 -3.67
N THR A 95 -4.24 5.99 -3.03
CA THR A 95 -3.65 4.78 -3.63
C THR A 95 -4.68 3.65 -3.70
N ALA A 96 -4.43 2.68 -4.58
CA ALA A 96 -5.27 1.49 -4.66
C ALA A 96 -5.28 0.70 -3.33
N PHE A 97 -4.16 0.69 -2.60
CA PHE A 97 -4.08 0.06 -1.28
C PHE A 97 -4.92 0.79 -0.23
N GLN A 98 -4.88 2.13 -0.20
CA GLN A 98 -5.73 2.93 0.70
C GLN A 98 -7.22 2.65 0.43
N THR A 99 -7.60 2.62 -0.85
CA THR A 99 -8.98 2.29 -1.25
C THR A 99 -9.36 0.86 -0.88
N PHE A 100 -8.46 -0.11 -1.03
CA PHE A 100 -8.67 -1.49 -0.60
C PHE A 100 -8.92 -1.58 0.91
N VAL A 101 -8.05 -0.96 1.73
CA VAL A 101 -8.19 -0.97 3.20
C VAL A 101 -9.53 -0.37 3.63
N MET A 102 -9.95 0.73 3.01
CA MET A 102 -11.25 1.35 3.30
C MET A 102 -12.41 0.44 2.85
N THR A 103 -12.30 -0.21 1.69
CA THR A 103 -13.31 -1.16 1.20
C THR A 103 -13.51 -2.33 2.16
N GLU A 104 -12.43 -2.91 2.68
CA GLU A 104 -12.51 -4.00 3.67
C GLU A 104 -13.14 -3.55 5.00
N ALA A 105 -12.92 -2.28 5.38
CA ALA A 105 -13.48 -1.73 6.62
C ALA A 105 -14.97 -1.35 6.52
N GLU A 106 -15.44 -1.07 5.32
CA GLU A 106 -16.84 -0.75 5.05
C GLU A 106 -17.68 -1.97 4.64
N ASP A 107 -17.06 -3.16 4.57
CA ASP A 107 -17.77 -4.41 4.33
C ASP A 107 -18.52 -4.83 5.60
N GLU A 108 -19.84 -4.78 5.55
CA GLU A 108 -20.73 -5.11 6.67
C GLU A 108 -20.60 -6.60 7.12
N GLU A 109 -20.24 -7.50 6.21
CA GLU A 109 -19.97 -8.90 6.51
C GLU A 109 -18.56 -9.12 7.04
N GLY A 110 -17.68 -8.12 6.86
CA GLY A 110 -16.30 -8.12 7.29
C GLY A 110 -16.17 -7.99 8.81
N ARG A 111 -15.01 -8.44 9.33
CA ARG A 111 -14.63 -8.28 10.75
C ARG A 111 -13.57 -7.20 10.95
N PHE A 112 -13.25 -6.48 9.88
CA PHE A 112 -12.21 -5.49 9.91
C PHE A 112 -12.79 -4.13 10.28
N ASP A 113 -12.29 -3.55 11.34
CA ASP A 113 -12.82 -2.38 11.97
C ASP A 113 -12.34 -1.08 11.28
N LEU A 114 -13.26 -0.15 11.03
CA LEU A 114 -12.99 1.13 10.37
C LEU A 114 -11.94 1.97 11.14
N ARG A 115 -11.95 1.92 12.46
CA ARG A 115 -10.94 2.62 13.26
C ARG A 115 -9.54 2.06 13.01
N THR A 116 -9.42 0.74 12.93
CA THR A 116 -8.15 0.08 12.59
C THR A 116 -7.70 0.46 11.17
N ALA A 117 -8.64 0.54 10.22
CA ALA A 117 -8.35 1.02 8.87
C ALA A 117 -7.77 2.45 8.90
N LEU A 118 -8.41 3.38 9.60
CA LEU A 118 -7.95 4.75 9.71
C LEU A 118 -6.55 4.86 10.34
N VAL A 119 -6.22 4.03 11.34
CA VAL A 119 -4.86 3.95 11.91
C VAL A 119 -3.85 3.45 10.88
N ILE A 120 -4.22 2.47 10.06
CA ILE A 120 -3.35 1.99 8.97
C ILE A 120 -3.10 3.10 7.96
N LEU A 121 -4.14 3.78 7.51
CA LEU A 121 -4.04 4.86 6.54
C LEU A 121 -3.24 6.07 7.08
N GLU A 122 -3.44 6.43 8.35
CA GLU A 122 -2.68 7.48 9.03
C GLU A 122 -1.18 7.17 9.02
N ARG A 123 -0.81 5.97 9.44
CA ARG A 123 0.60 5.56 9.54
C ARG A 123 1.27 5.45 8.18
N GLU A 124 0.55 4.97 7.16
CA GLU A 124 1.05 4.94 5.79
C GLU A 124 1.32 6.34 5.26
N ALA A 125 0.36 7.26 5.40
CA ALA A 125 0.52 8.64 4.97
C ALA A 125 1.70 9.32 5.69
N ARG A 126 1.84 9.11 6.99
CA ARG A 126 2.99 9.62 7.76
C ARG A 126 4.32 9.05 7.28
N TYR A 127 4.39 7.74 7.03
CA TYR A 127 5.59 7.10 6.49
C TYR A 127 6.00 7.69 5.14
N LEU A 128 5.03 7.95 4.26
CA LEU A 128 5.26 8.58 2.97
C LEU A 128 5.71 10.05 3.12
N ALA A 129 5.13 10.80 4.05
CA ALA A 129 5.53 12.18 4.38
C ALA A 129 6.97 12.27 4.90
N GLU A 130 7.45 11.25 5.60
CA GLU A 130 8.81 11.15 6.13
C GLU A 130 9.83 10.69 5.07
N GLY A 131 9.40 10.42 3.85
CA GLY A 131 10.25 9.98 2.74
C GLY A 131 10.59 8.50 2.82
N GLY A 132 9.61 7.67 3.15
CA GLY A 132 9.71 6.23 3.22
C GLY A 132 10.30 5.57 1.97
N THR A 133 10.71 4.31 2.07
CA THR A 133 11.26 3.53 0.95
C THR A 133 10.21 2.57 0.39
N PRO A 134 10.30 2.16 -0.89
CA PRO A 134 9.41 1.16 -1.46
C PRO A 134 9.41 -0.16 -0.68
N GLU A 135 10.59 -0.60 -0.22
CA GLU A 135 10.74 -1.81 0.59
C GLU A 135 9.97 -1.69 1.90
N GLY A 136 10.16 -0.59 2.63
CA GLY A 136 9.46 -0.35 3.89
C GLY A 136 7.96 -0.23 3.69
N LEU A 137 7.51 0.41 2.60
CA LEU A 137 6.10 0.50 2.24
C LEU A 137 5.50 -0.89 1.95
N PHE A 138 6.21 -1.73 1.20
CA PHE A 138 5.78 -3.11 0.93
C PHE A 138 5.64 -3.91 2.24
N PHE A 139 6.65 -3.90 3.10
CA PHE A 139 6.61 -4.64 4.36
C PHE A 139 5.55 -4.12 5.32
N TYR A 140 5.34 -2.81 5.36
CA TYR A 140 4.27 -2.21 6.13
C TYR A 140 2.89 -2.72 5.68
N ARG A 141 2.63 -2.67 4.37
CA ARG A 141 1.37 -3.14 3.78
C ARG A 141 1.17 -4.64 3.98
N PHE A 142 2.23 -5.44 3.76
CA PHE A 142 2.18 -6.88 3.98
C PHE A 142 1.87 -7.22 5.45
N GLU A 143 2.50 -6.51 6.39
CA GLU A 143 2.22 -6.67 7.81
C GLU A 143 0.77 -6.31 8.16
N CYS A 144 0.24 -5.23 7.60
CA CYS A 144 -1.16 -4.85 7.79
C CYS A 144 -2.12 -5.93 7.29
N LEU A 145 -1.87 -6.52 6.13
CA LEU A 145 -2.66 -7.63 5.59
C LEU A 145 -2.62 -8.84 6.53
N SER A 146 -1.41 -9.22 6.97
CA SER A 146 -1.19 -10.38 7.84
C SER A 146 -1.84 -10.22 9.21
N ARG A 147 -1.57 -9.11 9.88
CA ARG A 147 -2.05 -8.84 11.24
C ARG A 147 -3.57 -8.78 11.30
N ASN A 148 -4.20 -8.18 10.31
CA ASN A 148 -5.64 -7.96 10.29
C ASN A 148 -6.41 -9.06 9.53
N ARG A 149 -5.72 -10.09 9.02
CA ARG A 149 -6.30 -11.21 8.27
C ARG A 149 -7.10 -10.75 7.05
N LEU A 150 -6.62 -9.71 6.37
CA LEU A 150 -7.21 -9.22 5.14
C LEU A 150 -6.84 -10.14 3.96
N ASP A 151 -7.59 -10.02 2.85
CA ASP A 151 -7.32 -10.80 1.64
C ASP A 151 -5.94 -10.45 1.05
N TYR A 152 -5.00 -11.38 1.17
CA TYR A 152 -3.63 -11.22 0.67
C TYR A 152 -3.57 -10.96 -0.82
N MET A 153 -4.37 -11.69 -1.61
CA MET A 153 -4.31 -11.56 -3.06
C MET A 153 -4.79 -10.18 -3.50
N ARG A 154 -5.96 -9.74 -3.01
CA ARG A 154 -6.51 -8.43 -3.32
C ARG A 154 -5.63 -7.29 -2.79
N GLY A 155 -5.15 -7.40 -1.55
CA GLY A 155 -4.31 -6.38 -0.93
C GLY A 155 -2.93 -6.25 -1.58
N LEU A 156 -2.29 -7.36 -1.99
CA LEU A 156 -1.02 -7.32 -2.71
C LEU A 156 -1.18 -6.84 -4.16
N ILE A 157 -2.27 -7.17 -4.83
CA ILE A 157 -2.58 -6.59 -6.15
C ILE A 157 -2.76 -5.07 -6.02
N ALA A 158 -3.52 -4.60 -5.03
CA ALA A 158 -3.68 -3.18 -4.76
C ALA A 158 -2.33 -2.50 -4.40
N THR A 159 -1.44 -3.22 -3.70
CA THR A 159 -0.08 -2.74 -3.44
C THR A 159 0.75 -2.62 -4.72
N ALA A 160 0.68 -3.62 -5.62
CA ALA A 160 1.42 -3.61 -6.88
C ALA A 160 0.95 -2.50 -7.84
N ASP A 161 -0.29 -2.04 -7.72
CA ASP A 161 -0.84 -0.97 -8.58
C ASP A 161 -0.30 0.42 -8.22
N ASP A 162 0.32 0.59 -7.06
CA ASP A 162 0.87 1.87 -6.61
C ASP A 162 2.11 2.30 -7.40
N ASP A 163 2.16 3.58 -7.79
CA ASP A 163 3.27 4.18 -8.54
C ASP A 163 4.56 4.37 -7.71
N ALA A 164 4.47 4.19 -6.40
CA ALA A 164 5.65 4.10 -5.53
C ALA A 164 6.57 2.90 -5.91
N PHE A 165 6.03 1.90 -6.60
CA PHE A 165 6.75 0.71 -7.04
C PHE A 165 7.06 0.78 -8.54
N HIS A 166 8.35 0.62 -8.90
CA HIS A 166 8.73 0.48 -10.30
C HIS A 166 8.35 -0.91 -10.86
N ALA A 167 8.41 -1.08 -12.17
CA ALA A 167 7.89 -2.26 -12.88
C ALA A 167 8.37 -3.61 -12.31
N ASP A 168 9.65 -3.74 -11.94
CA ASP A 168 10.19 -4.99 -11.40
C ASP A 168 9.57 -5.32 -10.03
N TRP A 169 9.35 -4.31 -9.18
CA TRP A 169 8.64 -4.45 -7.92
C TRP A 169 7.18 -4.85 -8.14
N LYS A 170 6.46 -4.18 -9.03
CA LYS A 170 5.06 -4.51 -9.37
C LYS A 170 4.94 -5.96 -9.82
N ASN A 171 5.84 -6.42 -10.70
CA ASN A 171 5.88 -7.80 -11.18
C ASN A 171 6.16 -8.80 -10.04
N TRP A 172 7.12 -8.48 -9.16
CA TRP A 172 7.45 -9.33 -8.02
C TRP A 172 6.30 -9.40 -7.01
N ILE A 173 5.69 -8.28 -6.62
CA ILE A 173 4.54 -8.26 -5.73
C ILE A 173 3.37 -9.05 -6.31
N THR A 174 3.12 -8.93 -7.62
CA THR A 174 2.08 -9.71 -8.31
C THR A 174 2.40 -11.21 -8.31
N MET A 175 3.67 -11.60 -8.39
CA MET A 175 4.09 -12.99 -8.24
C MET A 175 3.88 -13.48 -6.80
N VAL A 176 4.25 -12.66 -5.80
CA VAL A 176 4.05 -12.97 -4.38
C VAL A 176 2.56 -13.15 -4.08
N SER A 177 1.66 -12.32 -4.61
CA SER A 177 0.22 -12.42 -4.37
C SER A 177 -0.38 -13.77 -4.74
N ARG A 178 0.23 -14.47 -5.70
CA ARG A 178 -0.21 -15.80 -6.16
C ARG A 178 0.42 -16.96 -5.38
N GLN A 179 1.46 -16.72 -4.62
CA GLN A 179 2.26 -17.74 -3.95
C GLN A 179 2.19 -17.65 -2.42
N VAL A 180 1.82 -16.49 -1.88
CA VAL A 180 1.67 -16.30 -0.45
C VAL A 180 0.62 -17.28 0.11
N GLY A 181 0.97 -17.94 1.22
CA GLY A 181 0.14 -19.03 1.77
C GLY A 181 0.46 -20.44 1.21
N LEU A 182 1.14 -20.53 0.06
CA LEU A 182 1.69 -21.79 -0.49
C LEU A 182 3.20 -21.90 -0.22
N VAL A 183 3.90 -20.75 -0.23
CA VAL A 183 5.33 -20.62 0.03
C VAL A 183 5.51 -19.54 1.10
N ASP A 184 6.47 -19.76 2.00
CA ASP A 184 6.80 -18.77 3.02
C ASP A 184 7.33 -17.47 2.35
N LEU A 185 6.91 -16.32 2.85
CA LEU A 185 7.37 -15.01 2.34
C LEU A 185 8.90 -14.89 2.45
N ALA A 186 9.50 -15.42 3.53
CA ALA A 186 10.94 -15.39 3.70
C ALA A 186 11.67 -16.14 2.57
N ASP A 187 11.12 -17.28 2.12
CA ASP A 187 11.66 -18.05 0.99
C ASP A 187 11.51 -17.27 -0.32
N LEU A 188 10.38 -16.59 -0.54
CA LEU A 188 10.15 -15.76 -1.72
C LEU A 188 11.14 -14.58 -1.78
N ILE A 189 11.41 -13.94 -0.65
CA ILE A 189 12.41 -12.88 -0.53
C ILE A 189 13.81 -13.44 -0.77
N TYR A 190 14.14 -14.60 -0.17
CA TYR A 190 15.44 -15.23 -0.33
C TYR A 190 15.73 -15.63 -1.77
N ILE A 191 14.76 -16.19 -2.49
CA ILE A 191 14.89 -16.52 -3.92
C ILE A 191 15.21 -15.29 -4.76
N GLN A 192 14.72 -14.12 -4.38
CA GLN A 192 14.96 -12.84 -5.04
C GLN A 192 16.26 -12.16 -4.55
N SER A 193 16.89 -12.67 -3.53
CA SER A 193 18.06 -12.04 -2.90
C SER A 193 19.30 -12.10 -3.79
N ARG A 194 20.17 -11.08 -3.70
CA ARG A 194 21.47 -11.05 -4.35
C ARG A 194 22.39 -12.19 -3.90
N GLU A 195 22.22 -12.66 -2.69
CA GLU A 195 23.00 -13.76 -2.14
C GLU A 195 22.76 -15.07 -2.89
N LEU A 196 21.51 -15.40 -3.19
CA LEU A 196 21.19 -16.56 -4.00
C LEU A 196 21.78 -16.44 -5.42
N LEU A 197 21.66 -15.27 -6.04
CA LEU A 197 22.23 -15.01 -7.37
C LEU A 197 23.75 -15.22 -7.37
N ARG A 198 24.47 -14.67 -6.40
CA ARG A 198 25.92 -14.88 -6.24
C ARG A 198 26.28 -16.36 -6.07
N ARG A 199 25.53 -17.11 -5.27
CA ARG A 199 25.75 -18.55 -5.07
C ARG A 199 25.50 -19.34 -6.35
N GLN A 200 24.52 -18.97 -7.15
CA GLN A 200 24.27 -19.60 -8.44
C GLN A 200 25.37 -19.30 -9.46
N GLU A 201 25.83 -18.05 -9.54
CA GLU A 201 26.96 -17.65 -10.40
C GLU A 201 28.25 -18.41 -10.05
N SER A 202 28.58 -18.49 -8.76
CA SER A 202 29.75 -19.22 -8.27
C SER A 202 29.68 -20.70 -8.59
N ARG A 203 28.51 -21.35 -8.50
CA ARG A 203 28.31 -22.75 -8.87
C ARG A 203 28.46 -22.98 -10.37
N THR A 204 27.99 -22.05 -11.18
CA THR A 204 28.04 -22.12 -12.64
C THR A 204 29.46 -21.92 -13.15
N SER A 205 30.22 -21.00 -12.55
CA SER A 205 31.63 -20.79 -12.88
C SER A 205 32.49 -21.98 -12.48
N PHE A 206 32.26 -22.58 -11.31
CA PHE A 206 32.95 -23.79 -10.87
C PHE A 206 32.70 -25.00 -11.80
N ARG A 207 31.46 -25.20 -12.26
CA ARG A 207 31.14 -26.25 -13.25
C ARG A 207 31.89 -26.06 -14.58
N LYS A 208 31.96 -24.81 -15.07
CA LYS A 208 32.70 -24.49 -16.31
C LYS A 208 34.21 -24.61 -16.20
N SER A 209 34.76 -24.71 -14.99
CA SER A 209 36.21 -24.90 -14.78
C SER A 209 36.59 -26.37 -14.64
N ILE A 210 35.66 -27.31 -14.64
CA ILE A 210 35.86 -28.76 -14.51
C ILE A 210 35.66 -29.48 -15.86
N ASP A 211 34.97 -28.87 -16.80
CA ASP A 211 34.82 -29.31 -18.18
C ASP A 211 35.90 -28.68 -19.07
#